data_a7e192d892aac29491a9938d9ca24426
#
_entry.id   a7e192d892aac29491a9938d9ca24426
#
_cell.length_a   1.000
_cell.length_b   1.000
_cell.length_c   1.000
_cell.angle_alpha   90.00
_cell.angle_beta   90.00
_cell.angle_gamma   90.00
#
_symmetry.space_group_name_H-M   'P 1'
#
loop_
_entity.id
_entity.type
_entity.pdbx_description
1 polymer ?
#
loop_
_entity_poly.entity_id
_entity_poly.type
_entity_poly.pdbx_seq_one_letter_code
_entity_poly.pdbx_strand_id
1 'polypeptide(L)'
;MIRSIIEKVKEYGEKFSKKIPVVVAGGIYDRADMDHALSLGADGVQMGTRFVTTEECDAAPEYKQAYIRAEKEDICIVQSPVGMPGRAIKNAFMDRVKTEKCRI
;
A
#
# COMPACT_ATOMS: atom_id res chain seq x y z
N MET A 1 -10.13 8.95 -10.35
CA MET A 1 -9.17 7.95 -10.86
C MET A 1 -9.70 6.53 -10.77
N ILE A 2 -10.15 6.06 -9.62
CA ILE A 2 -10.65 4.68 -9.43
C ILE A 2 -11.83 4.38 -10.37
N ARG A 3 -12.79 5.28 -10.48
CA ARG A 3 -13.96 5.11 -11.39
C ARG A 3 -13.54 4.94 -12.84
N SER A 4 -12.62 5.74 -13.32
CA SER A 4 -12.17 5.66 -14.73
C SER A 4 -11.44 4.35 -15.01
N ILE A 5 -10.69 3.82 -14.05
CA ILE A 5 -10.06 2.50 -14.16
C ILE A 5 -11.12 1.40 -14.20
N ILE A 6 -12.13 1.46 -13.34
CA ILE A 6 -13.22 0.48 -13.29
C ILE A 6 -14.01 0.48 -14.60
N GLU A 7 -14.34 1.66 -15.13
CA GLU A 7 -15.02 1.79 -16.44
C GLU A 7 -14.19 1.18 -17.57
N LYS A 8 -12.89 1.43 -17.57
CA LYS A 8 -11.98 0.86 -18.57
C LYS A 8 -11.87 -0.66 -18.46
N VAL A 9 -11.79 -1.18 -17.25
CA VAL A 9 -11.76 -2.63 -17.02
C VAL A 9 -13.07 -3.28 -17.46
N LYS A 10 -14.22 -2.66 -17.22
CA LYS A 10 -15.52 -3.16 -17.72
C LYS A 10 -15.56 -3.23 -19.24
N GLU A 11 -15.09 -2.18 -19.91
CA GLU A 11 -15.00 -2.13 -21.38
C GLU A 11 -14.18 -3.32 -21.91
N TYR A 12 -13.02 -3.58 -21.36
CA TYR A 12 -12.18 -4.73 -21.74
C TYR A 12 -12.82 -6.07 -21.36
N GLY A 13 -13.50 -6.15 -20.23
CA GLY A 13 -14.25 -7.33 -19.82
C GLY A 13 -15.33 -7.70 -20.82
N GLU A 14 -16.09 -6.74 -21.30
CA GLU A 14 -17.09 -6.94 -22.35
C GLU A 14 -16.46 -7.35 -23.68
N LYS A 15 -15.36 -6.69 -24.08
CA LYS A 15 -14.64 -6.98 -25.32
C LYS A 15 -14.12 -8.43 -25.38
N PHE A 16 -13.64 -8.96 -24.26
CA PHE A 16 -13.07 -10.31 -24.18
C PHE A 16 -14.02 -11.33 -23.54
N SER A 17 -15.27 -10.96 -23.27
CA SER A 17 -16.28 -11.81 -22.61
C SER A 17 -15.75 -12.42 -21.28
N LYS A 18 -15.06 -11.63 -20.49
CA LYS A 18 -14.48 -12.02 -19.20
C LYS A 18 -14.83 -11.01 -18.11
N LYS A 19 -15.10 -11.52 -16.91
CA LYS A 19 -15.15 -10.66 -15.72
C LYS A 19 -13.72 -10.46 -15.19
N ILE A 20 -13.25 -9.22 -15.23
CA ILE A 20 -11.95 -8.83 -14.70
C ILE A 20 -12.17 -8.16 -13.36
N PRO A 21 -11.80 -8.78 -12.22
CA PRO A 21 -11.98 -8.16 -10.90
C PRO A 21 -11.03 -6.98 -10.71
N VAL A 22 -11.52 -5.95 -10.02
CA VAL A 22 -10.71 -4.78 -9.63
C VAL A 22 -10.58 -4.73 -8.13
N VAL A 23 -9.35 -4.77 -7.64
CA VAL A 23 -9.01 -4.65 -6.22
C VAL A 23 -8.30 -3.32 -6.00
N VAL A 24 -8.83 -2.51 -5.09
CA VAL A 24 -8.27 -1.20 -4.74
C VAL A 24 -7.32 -1.35 -3.56
N ALA A 25 -6.11 -0.82 -3.71
CA ALA A 25 -5.06 -0.83 -2.68
C ALA A 25 -4.52 0.57 -2.43
N GLY A 26 -3.98 0.78 -1.24
CA GLY A 26 -3.38 2.04 -0.83
C GLY A 26 -4.39 3.02 -0.23
N GLY A 27 -4.12 3.47 0.99
CA GLY A 27 -4.97 4.41 1.70
C GLY A 27 -6.29 3.84 2.23
N ILE A 28 -6.48 2.54 2.19
CA ILE A 28 -7.63 1.86 2.80
C ILE A 28 -7.25 1.45 4.22
N TYR A 29 -7.88 2.07 5.21
CA TYR A 29 -7.52 1.86 6.61
C TYR A 29 -8.65 1.28 7.46
N ASP A 30 -9.88 1.69 7.25
CA ASP A 30 -11.04 1.29 8.04
C ASP A 30 -12.22 0.80 7.18
N ARG A 31 -13.31 0.48 7.86
CA ARG A 31 -14.53 0.02 7.21
C ARG A 31 -15.14 1.06 6.28
N ALA A 32 -15.07 2.34 6.66
CA ALA A 32 -15.62 3.42 5.84
C ALA A 32 -14.85 3.56 4.52
N ASP A 33 -13.54 3.48 4.56
CA ASP A 33 -12.69 3.50 3.35
C ASP A 33 -13.00 2.30 2.44
N MET A 34 -13.17 1.12 3.03
CA MET A 34 -13.53 -0.09 2.29
C MET A 34 -14.89 0.06 1.62
N ASP A 35 -15.91 0.47 2.36
CA ASP A 35 -17.26 0.67 1.82
C ASP A 35 -17.27 1.73 0.73
N HIS A 36 -16.47 2.78 0.86
CA HIS A 36 -16.31 3.79 -0.18
C HIS A 36 -15.73 3.21 -1.47
N ALA A 37 -14.64 2.43 -1.38
CA ALA A 37 -14.06 1.78 -2.55
C ALA A 37 -15.03 0.82 -3.24
N LEU A 38 -15.76 0.03 -2.46
CA LEU A 38 -16.78 -0.88 -2.99
C LEU A 38 -17.96 -0.13 -3.63
N SER A 39 -18.34 1.02 -3.07
CA SER A 39 -19.41 1.88 -3.65
C SER A 39 -19.02 2.47 -5.00
N LEU A 40 -17.73 2.64 -5.27
CA LEU A 40 -17.21 3.08 -6.57
C LEU A 40 -17.24 1.97 -7.63
N GLY A 41 -17.52 0.74 -7.23
CA GLY A 41 -17.60 -0.42 -8.11
C GLY A 41 -16.41 -1.38 -8.03
N ALA A 42 -15.50 -1.21 -7.07
CA ALA A 42 -14.44 -2.17 -6.83
C ALA A 42 -15.00 -3.52 -6.36
N ASP A 43 -14.36 -4.61 -6.75
CA ASP A 43 -14.72 -5.96 -6.33
C ASP A 43 -14.12 -6.33 -4.96
N GLY A 44 -13.04 -5.67 -4.58
CA GLY A 44 -12.37 -5.87 -3.32
C GLY A 44 -11.39 -4.77 -2.98
N VAL A 45 -10.80 -4.87 -1.79
CA VAL A 45 -9.76 -3.96 -1.31
C VAL A 45 -8.58 -4.75 -0.77
N GLN A 46 -7.39 -4.16 -0.83
CA GLN A 46 -6.19 -4.69 -0.21
C GLN A 46 -5.73 -3.71 0.87
N MET A 47 -5.52 -4.23 2.06
CA MET A 47 -5.06 -3.49 3.23
C MET A 47 -3.77 -4.12 3.75
N GLY A 48 -2.76 -3.32 4.01
CA GLY A 48 -1.49 -3.81 4.53
C GLY A 48 -1.20 -3.26 5.93
N THR A 49 -0.95 -1.96 6.01
CA THR A 49 -0.51 -1.28 7.23
C THR A 49 -1.44 -1.50 8.42
N ARG A 50 -2.74 -1.59 8.20
CA ARG A 50 -3.73 -1.84 9.24
C ARG A 50 -3.46 -3.16 9.98
N PHE A 51 -3.03 -4.19 9.26
CA PHE A 51 -2.83 -5.52 9.81
C PHE A 51 -1.43 -5.77 10.40
N VAL A 52 -0.47 -4.87 10.16
CA VAL A 52 0.90 -5.01 10.69
C VAL A 52 0.93 -5.03 12.21
N THR A 53 0.04 -4.28 12.87
CA THR A 53 0.00 -4.14 14.34
C THR A 53 -0.95 -5.13 15.01
N THR A 54 -1.53 -6.06 14.26
CA THR A 54 -2.40 -7.10 14.82
C THR A 54 -1.61 -8.22 15.49
N GLU A 55 -2.27 -8.97 16.35
CA GLU A 55 -1.66 -10.13 17.02
C GLU A 55 -1.28 -11.24 16.05
N GLU A 56 -2.11 -11.43 15.00
CA GLU A 56 -1.92 -12.46 13.98
C GLU A 56 -0.75 -12.18 13.02
N CYS A 57 -0.22 -10.96 13.02
CA CYS A 57 0.92 -10.61 12.18
C CYS A 57 2.21 -11.19 12.78
N ASP A 58 2.97 -11.93 11.99
CA ASP A 58 4.23 -12.57 12.41
C ASP A 58 5.42 -11.60 12.56
N ALA A 59 5.21 -10.31 12.34
CA ALA A 59 6.26 -9.31 12.50
C ALA A 59 6.77 -9.24 13.96
N ALA A 60 8.06 -8.99 14.12
CA ALA A 60 8.65 -8.80 15.43
C ALA A 60 7.96 -7.68 16.23
N PRO A 61 7.84 -7.83 17.57
CA PRO A 61 7.19 -6.82 18.40
C PRO A 61 7.75 -5.40 18.23
N GLU A 62 9.05 -5.29 18.08
CA GLU A 62 9.74 -4.00 17.86
C GLU A 62 9.31 -3.34 16.56
N TYR A 63 9.09 -4.13 15.52
CA TYR A 63 8.59 -3.66 14.23
C TYR A 63 7.16 -3.11 14.35
N LYS A 64 6.29 -3.84 15.06
CA LYS A 64 4.92 -3.38 15.33
C LYS A 64 4.91 -2.09 16.14
N GLN A 65 5.77 -1.99 17.15
CA GLN A 65 5.92 -0.79 17.97
C GLN A 65 6.41 0.42 17.16
N ALA A 66 7.27 0.21 16.18
CA ALA A 66 7.69 1.26 15.26
C ALA A 66 6.50 1.86 14.50
N TYR A 67 5.57 1.03 14.04
CA TYR A 67 4.33 1.49 13.40
C TYR A 67 3.42 2.27 14.35
N ILE A 68 3.29 1.81 15.60
CA ILE A 68 2.44 2.47 16.61
C ILE A 68 2.99 3.84 17.00
N ARG A 69 4.31 3.97 17.09
CA ARG A 69 4.98 5.22 17.47
C ARG A 69 5.18 6.20 16.32
N ALA A 70 5.11 5.71 15.08
CA ALA A 70 5.34 6.54 13.90
C ALA A 70 4.26 7.61 13.76
N GLU A 71 4.71 8.83 13.50
CA GLU A 71 3.86 9.96 13.13
C GLU A 71 3.95 10.21 11.62
N LYS A 72 3.09 11.08 11.11
CA LYS A 72 3.04 11.41 9.68
C LYS A 72 4.39 11.90 9.15
N GLU A 73 5.14 12.63 9.96
CA GLU A 73 6.45 13.18 9.62
C GLU A 73 7.54 12.10 9.50
N ASP A 74 7.34 10.94 10.12
CA ASP A 74 8.26 9.81 10.06
C ASP A 74 8.14 9.00 8.76
N ILE A 75 7.11 9.25 7.98
CA ILE A 75 6.87 8.58 6.71
C ILE A 75 7.62 9.32 5.60
N CYS A 76 8.48 8.61 4.90
CA CYS A 76 9.26 9.17 3.81
C CYS A 76 9.24 8.28 2.57
N ILE A 77 9.51 8.89 1.42
CA ILE A 77 9.74 8.15 0.18
C ILE A 77 11.23 7.84 0.11
N VAL A 78 11.55 6.57 0.01
CA VAL A 78 12.93 6.08 -0.10
C VAL A 78 13.18 5.50 -1.48
N GLN A 79 14.39 5.74 -1.98
CA GLN A 79 14.87 5.07 -3.17
C GLN A 79 15.30 3.66 -2.76
N SER A 80 14.53 2.67 -3.18
CA SER A 80 14.86 1.28 -2.89
C SER A 80 16.18 0.89 -3.56
N PRO A 81 17.01 0.07 -2.92
CA PRO A 81 18.19 -0.53 -3.57
C PRO A 81 17.88 -1.29 -4.86
N VAL A 82 16.67 -1.76 -5.01
CA VAL A 82 16.18 -2.45 -6.23
C VAL A 82 15.61 -1.51 -7.29
N GLY A 83 15.75 -0.20 -7.11
CA GLY A 83 15.48 0.81 -8.13
C GLY A 83 14.10 1.44 -8.12
N MET A 84 13.13 0.91 -7.38
CA MET A 84 11.78 1.48 -7.30
C MET A 84 11.61 2.35 -6.05
N PRO A 85 11.02 3.56 -6.15
CA PRO A 85 10.71 4.35 -4.96
C PRO A 85 9.64 3.65 -4.12
N GLY A 86 9.81 3.69 -2.80
CA GLY A 86 8.86 3.12 -1.84
C GLY A 86 8.60 4.06 -0.68
N ARG A 87 7.47 3.87 -0.02
CA ARG A 87 7.14 4.60 1.20
C ARG A 87 7.56 3.77 2.42
N ALA A 88 8.28 4.38 3.34
CA ALA A 88 8.80 3.71 4.52
C ALA A 88 8.79 4.62 5.74
N ILE A 89 8.83 4.00 6.92
CA ILE A 89 9.07 4.72 8.17
C ILE A 89 10.57 5.06 8.24
N LYS A 90 10.88 6.31 8.52
CA LYS A 90 12.25 6.80 8.64
C LYS A 90 12.98 6.09 9.78
N ASN A 91 14.18 5.60 9.51
CA ASN A 91 15.07 4.99 10.49
C ASN A 91 16.55 5.20 10.08
N ALA A 92 17.47 4.82 10.96
CA ALA A 92 18.90 4.98 10.73
C ALA A 92 19.40 4.25 9.48
N PHE A 93 18.84 3.09 9.16
CA PHE A 93 19.19 2.34 7.95
C PHE A 93 18.79 3.11 6.69
N MET A 94 17.59 3.71 6.66
CA MET A 94 17.13 4.51 5.53
C MET A 94 17.97 5.77 5.33
N ASP A 95 18.44 6.38 6.41
CA ASP A 95 19.36 7.52 6.33
C ASP A 95 20.72 7.10 5.73
N ARG A 96 21.22 5.93 6.08
CA ARG A 96 22.44 5.36 5.48
C ARG A 96 22.25 5.07 3.99
N VAL A 97 21.14 4.48 3.58
CA VAL A 97 20.84 4.20 2.17
C VAL A 97 20.78 5.47 1.32
N LYS A 98 20.35 6.61 1.90
CA LYS A 98 20.37 7.90 1.20
C LYS A 98 21.78 8.45 0.96
N THR A 99 22.71 8.21 1.90
CA THR A 99 24.05 8.77 1.88
C THR A 99 25.06 7.86 1.17
N GLU A 100 24.87 6.56 1.27
CA GLU A 100 25.72 5.57 0.59
C GLU A 100 25.09 5.24 -0.78
N LYS A 101 25.71 5.74 -1.85
CA LYS A 101 25.41 5.23 -3.18
C LYS A 101 25.78 3.75 -3.18
N CYS A 102 24.78 2.88 -3.31
CA CYS A 102 25.04 1.46 -3.54
C CYS A 102 26.02 1.35 -4.72
N ARG A 103 27.24 0.96 -4.42
CA ARG A 103 28.19 0.50 -5.45
C ARG A 103 27.73 -0.93 -5.79
N ILE A 104 27.01 -1.04 -6.86
CA ILE A 104 26.85 -2.33 -7.54
C ILE A 104 28.13 -2.62 -8.28
#